data_87d8930b88531e0d09486634118dd96b
#
_entry.id   87d8930b88531e0d09486634118dd96b
#
_cell.length_a   1.000
_cell.length_b   1.000
_cell.length_c   1.000
_cell.angle_alpha   90.00
_cell.angle_beta   90.00
_cell.angle_gamma   90.00
#
_symmetry.space_group_name_H-M   'P 1'
#
loop_
_entity.id
_entity.type
_entity.pdbx_description
1 polymer ?
#
loop_
_entity_poly.entity_id
_entity_poly.type
_entity_poly.pdbx_seq_one_letter_code
_entity_poly.pdbx_strand_id
1 'polypeptide(L)'
;MSNTEITGDSRMIETNQPDMHEKLVEIVHKHIAHPSQKPIQAHTQQAFDEINHIVQAFSGEVILDSCCGVGQSTRLLAKQNPDALVIGIDKSAHRINRNVDEVEHDDGQGRVENYHLIRADLNDFYRLVVTANWQISQHYILYPNPWPKAKHVQRRWHGSAVFPQIIAVGQEIILRSNWRLYLEEFQLAASIFSLQGDISAINDAQPLTPFEAKYQASGQQCWQLRIFK
;
A
#
# COMPACT_ATOMS: atom_id res chain seq x y z
N MET A 1 -4.03 -32.15 8.30
CA MET A 1 -3.81 -31.40 7.05
C MET A 1 -5.18 -31.16 6.44
N SER A 2 -5.75 -29.99 6.62
CA SER A 2 -7.06 -29.66 6.03
C SER A 2 -6.85 -29.44 4.54
N ASN A 3 -7.45 -30.29 3.71
CA ASN A 3 -7.57 -30.04 2.28
C ASN A 3 -8.44 -28.78 2.11
N THR A 4 -7.83 -27.63 1.95
CA THR A 4 -8.55 -26.40 1.58
C THR A 4 -8.92 -26.58 0.11
N GLU A 5 -10.20 -26.70 -0.17
CA GLU A 5 -10.72 -26.85 -1.53
C GLU A 5 -10.41 -25.56 -2.31
N ILE A 6 -9.71 -25.68 -3.44
CA ILE A 6 -9.37 -24.54 -4.31
C ILE A 6 -10.65 -24.15 -5.05
N THR A 7 -11.20 -22.98 -4.73
CA THR A 7 -12.44 -22.44 -5.32
C THR A 7 -12.21 -21.26 -6.25
N GLY A 8 -11.00 -20.68 -6.27
CA GLY A 8 -10.65 -19.52 -7.08
C GLY A 8 -9.96 -19.89 -8.40
N ASP A 9 -9.98 -18.93 -9.34
CA ASP A 9 -9.40 -19.05 -10.70
C ASP A 9 -8.29 -18.02 -11.00
N SER A 10 -7.72 -17.40 -9.98
CA SER A 10 -6.70 -16.37 -10.15
C SER A 10 -5.43 -16.94 -10.77
N ARG A 11 -4.98 -16.36 -11.87
CA ARG A 11 -3.74 -16.78 -12.53
C ARG A 11 -2.52 -16.43 -11.68
N MET A 12 -1.51 -17.31 -11.72
CA MET A 12 -0.20 -17.03 -11.16
C MET A 12 0.47 -15.87 -11.92
N ILE A 13 1.31 -15.13 -11.23
CA ILE A 13 2.09 -14.07 -11.87
C ILE A 13 3.15 -14.71 -12.77
N GLU A 14 3.05 -14.44 -14.08
CA GLU A 14 4.05 -14.84 -15.07
C GLU A 14 5.09 -13.73 -15.23
N THR A 15 6.34 -14.08 -15.07
CA THR A 15 7.47 -13.14 -15.15
C THR A 15 8.56 -13.66 -16.07
N ASN A 16 9.27 -12.75 -16.74
CA ASN A 16 10.52 -13.04 -17.44
C ASN A 16 11.76 -12.65 -16.61
N GLN A 17 11.55 -12.37 -15.34
CA GLN A 17 12.60 -12.00 -14.39
C GLN A 17 12.73 -13.11 -13.35
N PRO A 18 13.77 -13.95 -13.43
CA PRO A 18 13.93 -15.10 -12.54
C PRO A 18 14.40 -14.72 -11.13
N ASP A 19 15.05 -13.56 -10.98
CA ASP A 19 15.67 -13.10 -9.75
C ASP A 19 15.51 -11.57 -9.62
N MET A 20 16.01 -10.98 -8.52
CA MET A 20 16.00 -9.53 -8.30
C MET A 20 16.60 -8.78 -9.48
N HIS A 21 16.01 -7.65 -9.82
CA HIS A 21 16.42 -6.88 -11.00
C HIS A 21 17.85 -6.33 -10.83
N GLU A 22 18.75 -6.67 -11.75
CA GLU A 22 20.18 -6.36 -11.68
C GLU A 22 20.51 -4.87 -11.47
N LYS A 23 19.67 -3.97 -12.00
CA LYS A 23 19.85 -2.51 -11.91
C LYS A 23 19.03 -1.85 -10.80
N LEU A 24 18.39 -2.62 -9.91
CA LEU A 24 17.52 -2.04 -8.91
C LEU A 24 18.27 -1.06 -7.99
N VAL A 25 19.44 -1.45 -7.51
CA VAL A 25 20.26 -0.60 -6.62
C VAL A 25 20.67 0.70 -7.31
N GLU A 26 21.10 0.62 -8.58
CA GLU A 26 21.46 1.80 -9.39
C GLU A 26 20.25 2.74 -9.58
N ILE A 27 19.08 2.16 -9.87
CA ILE A 27 17.83 2.92 -10.04
C ILE A 27 17.46 3.67 -8.77
N VAL A 28 17.55 3.02 -7.60
CA VAL A 28 17.23 3.65 -6.31
C VAL A 28 18.20 4.78 -6.01
N HIS A 29 19.51 4.56 -6.15
CA HIS A 29 20.50 5.62 -5.97
C HIS A 29 20.28 6.80 -6.89
N LYS A 30 19.91 6.56 -8.15
CA LYS A 30 19.55 7.63 -9.10
C LYS A 30 18.36 8.46 -8.59
N HIS A 31 17.34 7.83 -8.03
CA HIS A 31 16.16 8.54 -7.51
C HIS A 31 16.44 9.29 -6.20
N ILE A 32 17.38 8.81 -5.38
CA ILE A 32 17.88 9.55 -4.22
C ILE A 32 18.61 10.82 -4.68
N ALA A 33 19.51 10.69 -5.67
CA ALA A 33 20.30 11.81 -6.17
C ALA A 33 19.49 12.83 -7.00
N HIS A 34 18.40 12.37 -7.63
CA HIS A 34 17.56 13.17 -8.52
C HIS A 34 16.07 13.04 -8.16
N PRO A 35 15.60 13.71 -7.09
CA PRO A 35 14.20 13.69 -6.70
C PRO A 35 13.28 14.20 -7.80
N SER A 36 12.05 13.67 -7.88
CA SER A 36 11.06 14.11 -8.84
C SER A 36 10.72 15.59 -8.68
N GLN A 37 10.85 16.36 -9.76
CA GLN A 37 10.50 17.77 -9.84
C GLN A 37 9.15 18.01 -10.55
N LYS A 38 8.39 16.94 -10.83
CA LYS A 38 7.07 17.07 -11.48
C LYS A 38 6.14 17.93 -10.62
N PRO A 39 5.37 18.85 -11.23
CA PRO A 39 4.35 19.59 -10.51
C PRO A 39 3.33 18.64 -9.86
N ILE A 40 2.87 18.99 -8.66
CA ILE A 40 1.77 18.29 -8.00
C ILE A 40 0.49 18.54 -8.80
N GLN A 41 -0.29 17.49 -9.03
CA GLN A 41 -1.57 17.61 -9.72
C GLN A 41 -2.58 18.34 -8.83
N ALA A 42 -3.31 19.32 -9.40
CA ALA A 42 -4.21 20.19 -8.65
C ALA A 42 -5.27 19.41 -7.84
N HIS A 43 -5.85 18.34 -8.41
CA HIS A 43 -6.84 17.53 -7.68
C HIS A 43 -6.23 16.77 -6.49
N THR A 44 -4.95 16.37 -6.58
CA THR A 44 -4.25 15.73 -5.46
C THR A 44 -3.91 16.74 -4.39
N GLN A 45 -3.48 17.95 -4.78
CA GLN A 45 -3.22 19.03 -3.83
C GLN A 45 -4.49 19.40 -3.06
N GLN A 46 -5.61 19.63 -3.76
CA GLN A 46 -6.88 19.94 -3.12
C GLN A 46 -7.31 18.86 -2.13
N ALA A 47 -7.31 17.60 -2.57
CA ALA A 47 -7.70 16.47 -1.71
C ALA A 47 -6.77 16.33 -0.49
N PHE A 48 -5.47 16.62 -0.67
CA PHE A 48 -4.52 16.65 0.43
C PHE A 48 -4.81 17.78 1.42
N ASP A 49 -5.06 19.00 0.93
CA ASP A 49 -5.33 20.16 1.79
C ASP A 49 -6.56 19.92 2.68
N GLU A 50 -7.62 19.33 2.13
CA GLU A 50 -8.83 18.96 2.88
C GLU A 50 -8.53 17.98 4.01
N ILE A 51 -7.82 16.87 3.74
CA ILE A 51 -7.53 15.87 4.77
C ILE A 51 -6.43 16.30 5.75
N ASN A 52 -5.50 17.16 5.30
CA ASN A 52 -4.40 17.61 6.14
C ASN A 52 -4.89 18.34 7.40
N HIS A 53 -5.97 19.11 7.31
CA HIS A 53 -6.57 19.77 8.48
C HIS A 53 -7.05 18.76 9.52
N ILE A 54 -7.64 17.65 9.08
CA ILE A 54 -8.13 16.58 9.96
C ILE A 54 -6.95 15.87 10.61
N VAL A 55 -5.94 15.49 9.83
CA VAL A 55 -4.75 14.77 10.33
C VAL A 55 -3.98 15.64 11.32
N GLN A 56 -3.79 16.93 11.05
CA GLN A 56 -3.07 17.85 11.93
C GLN A 56 -3.82 18.12 13.24
N ALA A 57 -5.15 18.04 13.25
CA ALA A 57 -5.98 18.19 14.44
C ALA A 57 -6.11 16.90 15.27
N PHE A 58 -5.74 15.75 14.69
CA PHE A 58 -5.88 14.46 15.35
C PHE A 58 -4.66 14.14 16.21
N SER A 59 -4.90 13.76 17.48
CA SER A 59 -3.84 13.49 18.46
C SER A 59 -3.47 12.01 18.62
N GLY A 60 -4.25 11.11 17.98
CA GLY A 60 -4.02 9.67 18.04
C GLY A 60 -3.10 9.17 16.91
N GLU A 61 -3.02 7.85 16.78
CA GLU A 61 -2.26 7.21 15.71
C GLU A 61 -2.93 7.42 14.34
N VAL A 62 -2.11 7.66 13.32
CA VAL A 62 -2.57 7.76 11.93
C VAL A 62 -2.02 6.59 11.13
N ILE A 63 -2.90 5.87 10.46
CA ILE A 63 -2.61 4.73 9.60
C ILE A 63 -2.86 5.13 8.14
N LEU A 64 -1.89 4.87 7.27
CA LEU A 64 -2.01 5.13 5.84
C LEU A 64 -2.22 3.81 5.08
N ASP A 65 -3.31 3.70 4.32
CA ASP A 65 -3.61 2.57 3.42
C ASP A 65 -3.47 3.00 1.96
N SER A 66 -2.35 2.67 1.36
CA SER A 66 -1.97 3.09 0.01
C SER A 66 -2.48 2.13 -1.06
N CYS A 67 -3.10 2.66 -2.11
CA CYS A 67 -3.79 1.90 -3.15
C CYS A 67 -5.00 1.12 -2.60
N CYS A 68 -5.76 1.73 -1.70
CA CYS A 68 -6.87 1.10 -0.96
C CYS A 68 -8.01 0.55 -1.84
N GLY A 69 -8.03 0.87 -3.13
CA GLY A 69 -9.03 0.38 -4.07
C GLY A 69 -10.43 0.87 -3.70
N VAL A 70 -11.32 -0.06 -3.37
CA VAL A 70 -12.71 0.21 -2.94
C VAL A 70 -12.81 0.47 -1.42
N GLY A 71 -11.69 0.59 -0.72
CA GLY A 71 -11.65 0.93 0.70
C GLY A 71 -11.95 -0.22 1.68
N GLN A 72 -12.03 -1.46 1.23
CA GLN A 72 -12.27 -2.59 2.13
C GLN A 72 -11.18 -2.72 3.20
N SER A 73 -9.91 -2.67 2.80
CA SER A 73 -8.77 -2.69 3.74
C SER A 73 -8.82 -1.53 4.72
N THR A 74 -9.12 -0.33 4.22
CA THR A 74 -9.21 0.88 5.06
C THR A 74 -10.26 0.71 6.15
N ARG A 75 -11.47 0.21 5.81
CA ARG A 75 -12.54 -0.06 6.79
C ARG A 75 -12.17 -1.14 7.79
N LEU A 76 -11.53 -2.22 7.33
CA LEU A 76 -11.09 -3.29 8.22
C LEU A 76 -10.01 -2.82 9.19
N LEU A 77 -9.03 -2.03 8.70
CA LEU A 77 -8.00 -1.43 9.54
C LEU A 77 -8.62 -0.47 10.57
N ALA A 78 -9.62 0.32 10.17
CA ALA A 78 -10.34 1.21 11.07
C ALA A 78 -11.11 0.45 12.17
N LYS A 79 -11.77 -0.66 11.82
CA LYS A 79 -12.42 -1.55 12.81
C LYS A 79 -11.43 -2.17 13.78
N GLN A 80 -10.24 -2.55 13.31
CA GLN A 80 -9.18 -3.17 14.12
C GLN A 80 -8.46 -2.15 15.02
N ASN A 81 -8.50 -0.87 14.66
CA ASN A 81 -7.82 0.22 15.36
C ASN A 81 -8.80 1.38 15.65
N PRO A 82 -9.76 1.20 16.58
CA PRO A 82 -10.86 2.15 16.78
C PRO A 82 -10.40 3.54 17.25
N ASP A 83 -9.22 3.61 17.88
CA ASP A 83 -8.63 4.85 18.39
C ASP A 83 -7.68 5.52 17.38
N ALA A 84 -7.42 4.90 16.22
CA ALA A 84 -6.59 5.46 15.16
C ALA A 84 -7.42 6.12 14.07
N LEU A 85 -6.83 7.06 13.34
CA LEU A 85 -7.38 7.63 12.12
C LEU A 85 -6.79 6.89 10.91
N VAL A 86 -7.63 6.28 10.07
CA VAL A 86 -7.17 5.52 8.91
C VAL A 86 -7.45 6.28 7.61
N ILE A 87 -6.40 6.53 6.84
CA ILE A 87 -6.50 7.27 5.57
C ILE A 87 -6.24 6.31 4.40
N GLY A 88 -7.28 6.01 3.64
CA GLY A 88 -7.21 5.21 2.41
C GLY A 88 -7.08 6.09 1.18
N ILE A 89 -6.12 5.76 0.30
CA ILE A 89 -5.86 6.53 -0.91
C ILE A 89 -5.86 5.64 -2.14
N ASP A 90 -6.64 6.01 -3.15
CA ASP A 90 -6.58 5.43 -4.49
C ASP A 90 -6.76 6.51 -5.56
N LYS A 91 -6.09 6.36 -6.69
CA LYS A 91 -6.21 7.29 -7.81
C LYS A 91 -7.51 7.17 -8.60
N SER A 92 -8.20 6.04 -8.48
CA SER A 92 -9.39 5.70 -9.25
C SER A 92 -10.66 6.25 -8.59
N ALA A 93 -11.24 7.31 -9.17
CA ALA A 93 -12.55 7.81 -8.74
C ALA A 93 -13.62 6.70 -8.73
N HIS A 94 -13.60 5.83 -9.75
CA HIS A 94 -14.56 4.73 -9.84
C HIS A 94 -14.47 3.76 -8.65
N ARG A 95 -13.26 3.47 -8.17
CA ARG A 95 -13.08 2.60 -7.00
C ARG A 95 -13.50 3.28 -5.70
N ILE A 96 -13.09 4.53 -5.50
CA ILE A 96 -13.44 5.31 -4.31
C ILE A 96 -14.95 5.48 -4.22
N ASN A 97 -15.64 5.80 -5.33
CA ASN A 97 -17.08 6.00 -5.33
C ASN A 97 -17.88 4.72 -5.03
N ARG A 98 -17.36 3.54 -5.36
CA ARG A 98 -18.01 2.26 -5.00
C ARG A 98 -18.05 2.00 -3.50
N ASN A 99 -17.23 2.69 -2.71
CA ASN A 99 -17.29 2.57 -1.25
C ASN A 99 -18.63 3.05 -0.68
N VAL A 100 -19.27 4.04 -1.30
CA VAL A 100 -20.58 4.57 -0.85
C VAL A 100 -21.63 3.47 -0.92
N ASP A 101 -21.67 2.70 -2.02
CA ASP A 101 -22.63 1.61 -2.22
C ASP A 101 -22.42 0.47 -1.18
N GLU A 102 -21.17 0.19 -0.82
CA GLU A 102 -20.84 -0.84 0.18
C GLU A 102 -21.16 -0.43 1.62
N VAL A 103 -21.14 0.87 1.93
CA VAL A 103 -21.52 1.39 3.26
C VAL A 103 -23.03 1.35 3.48
N GLU A 104 -23.82 1.52 2.42
CA GLU A 104 -25.30 1.44 2.48
C GLU A 104 -25.82 0.02 2.72
N HIS A 105 -24.99 -1.00 2.47
CA HIS A 105 -25.27 -2.42 2.74
C HIS A 105 -24.61 -2.93 4.03
N ASP A 106 -24.39 -2.04 5.02
CA ASP A 106 -23.82 -2.42 6.33
C ASP A 106 -24.72 -3.47 7.00
N ASP A 107 -24.09 -4.54 7.47
CA ASP A 107 -24.69 -5.66 8.20
C ASP A 107 -25.17 -5.34 9.63
N GLY A 108 -25.32 -4.05 9.96
CA GLY A 108 -25.80 -3.60 11.27
C GLY A 108 -24.76 -3.62 12.40
N GLN A 109 -23.46 -3.81 12.09
CA GLN A 109 -22.39 -3.80 13.10
C GLN A 109 -21.89 -2.38 13.48
N GLY A 110 -22.62 -1.36 13.08
CA GLY A 110 -22.30 0.03 13.40
C GLY A 110 -21.32 0.67 12.39
N ARG A 111 -21.55 1.96 12.13
CA ARG A 111 -20.76 2.76 11.21
C ARG A 111 -19.37 2.99 11.79
N VAL A 112 -18.32 2.64 11.03
CA VAL A 112 -16.94 3.01 11.36
C VAL A 112 -16.70 4.43 10.89
N GLU A 113 -16.41 5.36 11.81
CA GLU A 113 -16.26 6.79 11.50
C GLU A 113 -14.81 7.28 11.48
N ASN A 114 -13.86 6.45 11.92
CA ASN A 114 -12.45 6.80 12.06
C ASN A 114 -11.62 6.58 10.79
N TYR A 115 -12.22 6.68 9.60
CA TYR A 115 -11.49 6.58 8.34
C TYR A 115 -11.94 7.59 7.29
N HIS A 116 -11.04 7.90 6.36
CA HIS A 116 -11.32 8.68 5.16
C HIS A 116 -10.79 7.97 3.93
N LEU A 117 -11.56 8.04 2.82
CA LEU A 117 -11.14 7.57 1.50
C LEU A 117 -10.92 8.76 0.58
N ILE A 118 -9.73 8.82 -0.02
CA ILE A 118 -9.29 9.99 -0.77
C ILE A 118 -8.88 9.59 -2.17
N ARG A 119 -9.41 10.32 -3.16
CA ARG A 119 -8.93 10.20 -4.53
C ARG A 119 -7.71 11.07 -4.74
N ALA A 120 -6.53 10.47 -4.85
CA ALA A 120 -5.28 11.18 -5.13
C ALA A 120 -4.28 10.31 -5.89
N ASP A 121 -3.35 10.93 -6.62
CA ASP A 121 -2.19 10.22 -7.16
C ASP A 121 -1.13 10.06 -6.06
N LEU A 122 -0.82 8.82 -5.70
CA LEU A 122 0.11 8.51 -4.62
C LEU A 122 1.54 9.03 -4.86
N ASN A 123 1.98 9.18 -6.12
CA ASN A 123 3.29 9.77 -6.39
C ASN A 123 3.38 11.21 -5.88
N ASP A 124 2.30 11.96 -6.01
CA ASP A 124 2.20 13.33 -5.50
C ASP A 124 1.90 13.35 -4.00
N PHE A 125 0.98 12.47 -3.57
CA PHE A 125 0.50 12.45 -2.19
C PHE A 125 1.62 12.13 -1.19
N TYR A 126 2.49 11.15 -1.48
CA TYR A 126 3.65 10.86 -0.62
C TYR A 126 4.58 12.07 -0.45
N ARG A 127 4.77 12.87 -1.50
CA ARG A 127 5.59 14.10 -1.42
C ARG A 127 4.95 15.12 -0.49
N LEU A 128 3.63 15.26 -0.55
CA LEU A 128 2.87 16.16 0.33
C LEU A 128 2.88 15.68 1.79
N VAL A 129 2.68 14.38 2.03
CA VAL A 129 2.77 13.77 3.38
C VAL A 129 4.12 14.04 4.02
N VAL A 130 5.22 13.83 3.27
CA VAL A 130 6.58 14.10 3.77
C VAL A 130 6.78 15.58 4.04
N THR A 131 6.32 16.47 3.14
CA THR A 131 6.44 17.92 3.31
C THR A 131 5.66 18.44 4.51
N ALA A 132 4.46 17.89 4.75
CA ALA A 132 3.61 18.26 5.88
C ALA A 132 4.01 17.54 7.20
N ASN A 133 5.03 16.68 7.14
CA ASN A 133 5.55 15.94 8.29
C ASN A 133 4.46 15.15 9.06
N TRP A 134 3.58 14.44 8.34
CA TRP A 134 2.59 13.60 8.99
C TRP A 134 3.24 12.52 9.83
N GLN A 135 2.76 12.36 11.05
CA GLN A 135 3.19 11.30 11.97
C GLN A 135 2.35 10.05 11.72
N ILE A 136 2.80 9.22 10.77
CA ILE A 136 2.14 7.96 10.40
C ILE A 136 2.73 6.84 11.25
N SER A 137 1.90 6.13 12.02
CA SER A 137 2.33 4.96 12.79
C SER A 137 2.56 3.76 11.88
N GLN A 138 1.59 3.45 11.02
CA GLN A 138 1.64 2.31 10.11
C GLN A 138 1.31 2.72 8.67
N HIS A 139 2.11 2.24 7.72
CA HIS A 139 1.92 2.46 6.29
C HIS A 139 1.69 1.12 5.58
N TYR A 140 0.45 0.88 5.16
CA TYR A 140 0.06 -0.31 4.41
C TYR A 140 0.19 -0.09 2.91
N ILE A 141 0.81 -1.06 2.23
CA ILE A 141 0.89 -1.15 0.76
C ILE A 141 0.42 -2.56 0.39
N LEU A 142 -0.86 -2.70 0.07
CA LEU A 142 -1.50 -3.99 -0.09
C LEU A 142 -1.69 -4.35 -1.56
N TYR A 143 -1.06 -5.44 -2.01
CA TYR A 143 -1.18 -5.99 -3.37
C TYR A 143 -0.98 -4.95 -4.47
N PRO A 144 0.13 -4.20 -4.46
CA PRO A 144 0.45 -3.26 -5.53
C PRO A 144 0.52 -3.99 -6.87
N ASN A 145 0.28 -3.26 -7.97
CA ASN A 145 0.41 -3.86 -9.30
C ASN A 145 1.83 -4.42 -9.48
N PRO A 146 1.99 -5.72 -9.76
CA PRO A 146 3.31 -6.38 -9.74
C PRO A 146 4.24 -5.94 -10.88
N TRP A 147 3.69 -5.52 -12.03
CA TRP A 147 4.49 -5.18 -13.21
C TRP A 147 5.59 -6.22 -13.49
N PRO A 148 5.23 -7.50 -13.78
CA PRO A 148 6.14 -8.63 -13.62
C PRO A 148 7.24 -8.74 -14.69
N LYS A 149 7.21 -7.92 -15.75
CA LYS A 149 8.29 -7.90 -16.75
C LYS A 149 9.46 -7.06 -16.24
N ALA A 150 10.72 -7.57 -16.41
CA ALA A 150 11.92 -6.88 -15.96
C ALA A 150 11.99 -5.41 -16.42
N LYS A 151 11.67 -5.13 -17.69
CA LYS A 151 11.64 -3.77 -18.24
C LYS A 151 10.68 -2.79 -17.51
N HIS A 152 9.83 -3.29 -16.64
CA HIS A 152 8.86 -2.49 -15.89
C HIS A 152 9.29 -2.20 -14.45
N VAL A 153 10.52 -2.49 -14.04
CA VAL A 153 11.01 -2.27 -12.67
C VAL A 153 10.71 -0.88 -12.14
N GLN A 154 10.85 0.16 -12.96
CA GLN A 154 10.56 1.55 -12.57
C GLN A 154 9.05 1.87 -12.40
N ARG A 155 8.16 0.92 -12.72
CA ARG A 155 6.73 1.03 -12.43
C ARG A 155 6.34 0.42 -11.08
N ARG A 156 7.23 -0.42 -10.50
CA ARG A 156 7.09 -0.94 -9.13
C ARG A 156 7.44 0.16 -8.14
N TRP A 157 6.83 0.14 -6.95
CA TRP A 157 7.08 1.18 -5.95
C TRP A 157 8.57 1.32 -5.61
N HIS A 158 9.27 0.21 -5.39
CA HIS A 158 10.69 0.20 -5.06
C HIS A 158 11.62 0.64 -6.20
N GLY A 159 11.14 0.64 -7.44
CA GLY A 159 11.87 1.18 -8.61
C GLY A 159 11.40 2.56 -9.05
N SER A 160 10.42 3.14 -8.39
CA SER A 160 9.83 4.43 -8.76
C SER A 160 10.59 5.63 -8.21
N ALA A 161 10.43 6.78 -8.87
CA ALA A 161 11.08 8.02 -8.43
C ALA A 161 10.58 8.54 -7.06
N VAL A 162 9.46 8.03 -6.57
CA VAL A 162 8.87 8.42 -5.29
C VAL A 162 9.24 7.45 -4.15
N PHE A 163 10.05 6.44 -4.43
CA PHE A 163 10.45 5.47 -3.42
C PHE A 163 11.11 6.09 -2.17
N PRO A 164 12.00 7.10 -2.28
CA PRO A 164 12.53 7.78 -1.09
C PRO A 164 11.44 8.35 -0.18
N GLN A 165 10.34 8.88 -0.74
CA GLN A 165 9.21 9.39 0.04
C GLN A 165 8.41 8.24 0.65
N ILE A 166 8.19 7.14 -0.08
CA ILE A 166 7.51 5.95 0.45
C ILE A 166 8.23 5.42 1.69
N ILE A 167 9.56 5.31 1.61
CA ILE A 167 10.39 4.87 2.73
C ILE A 167 10.36 5.89 3.88
N ALA A 168 10.22 7.18 3.63
CA ALA A 168 10.13 8.18 4.68
C ALA A 168 8.81 8.14 5.47
N VAL A 169 7.72 7.64 4.87
CA VAL A 169 6.39 7.59 5.48
C VAL A 169 6.21 6.37 6.37
N GLY A 170 5.63 6.58 7.57
CA GLY A 170 5.29 5.56 8.57
C GLY A 170 6.47 5.12 9.45
N GLN A 171 6.19 4.79 10.71
CA GLN A 171 7.15 4.16 11.62
C GLN A 171 7.30 2.67 11.30
N GLU A 172 6.23 2.06 10.82
CA GLU A 172 6.20 0.71 10.29
C GLU A 172 5.64 0.70 8.85
N ILE A 173 6.30 -0.04 7.94
CA ILE A 173 5.79 -0.28 6.59
C ILE A 173 5.37 -1.74 6.49
N ILE A 174 4.12 -1.99 6.08
CA ILE A 174 3.55 -3.31 5.87
C ILE A 174 3.20 -3.47 4.39
N LEU A 175 3.97 -4.31 3.70
CA LEU A 175 3.76 -4.62 2.29
C LEU A 175 3.27 -6.06 2.13
N ARG A 176 2.15 -6.28 1.42
CA ARG A 176 1.65 -7.62 1.09
C ARG A 176 1.60 -7.85 -0.41
N SER A 177 1.92 -9.08 -0.84
CA SER A 177 1.82 -9.51 -2.24
C SER A 177 1.75 -11.04 -2.32
N ASN A 178 1.14 -11.55 -3.41
CA ASN A 178 1.24 -12.95 -3.82
C ASN A 178 2.51 -13.22 -4.66
N TRP A 179 3.38 -12.23 -4.88
CA TRP A 179 4.64 -12.36 -5.58
C TRP A 179 5.81 -12.04 -4.66
N ARG A 180 6.43 -13.07 -4.11
CA ARG A 180 7.49 -12.96 -3.10
C ARG A 180 8.68 -12.10 -3.57
N LEU A 181 9.09 -12.25 -4.85
CA LEU A 181 10.17 -11.46 -5.43
C LEU A 181 9.92 -9.94 -5.33
N TYR A 182 8.65 -9.49 -5.41
CA TYR A 182 8.31 -8.07 -5.22
C TYR A 182 8.72 -7.58 -3.82
N LEU A 183 8.52 -8.41 -2.79
CA LEU A 183 8.89 -8.08 -1.41
C LEU A 183 10.39 -8.09 -1.22
N GLU A 184 11.07 -9.06 -1.83
CA GLU A 184 12.54 -9.18 -1.78
C GLU A 184 13.21 -7.98 -2.45
N GLU A 185 12.72 -7.54 -3.61
CA GLU A 185 13.18 -6.31 -4.26
C GLU A 185 12.89 -5.05 -3.42
N PHE A 186 11.71 -4.98 -2.80
CA PHE A 186 11.37 -3.85 -1.93
C PHE A 186 12.30 -3.81 -0.71
N GLN A 187 12.58 -4.95 -0.09
CA GLN A 187 13.51 -5.08 1.03
C GLN A 187 14.95 -4.69 0.63
N LEU A 188 15.42 -5.15 -0.53
CA LEU A 188 16.72 -4.75 -1.08
C LEU A 188 16.79 -3.23 -1.29
N ALA A 189 15.75 -2.63 -1.86
CA ALA A 189 15.70 -1.18 -2.05
C ALA A 189 15.65 -0.42 -0.72
N ALA A 190 14.93 -0.92 0.28
CA ALA A 190 14.86 -0.34 1.63
C ALA A 190 16.21 -0.42 2.37
N SER A 191 17.01 -1.47 2.15
CA SER A 191 18.32 -1.63 2.78
C SER A 191 19.31 -0.51 2.40
N ILE A 192 19.13 0.15 1.25
CA ILE A 192 19.90 1.32 0.83
C ILE A 192 19.69 2.51 1.79
N PHE A 193 18.54 2.54 2.47
CA PHE A 193 18.20 3.52 3.52
C PHE A 193 18.51 3.00 4.93
N SER A 194 19.31 1.93 5.05
CA SER A 194 19.65 1.25 6.33
C SER A 194 18.44 0.66 7.05
N LEU A 195 17.36 0.36 6.31
CA LEU A 195 16.16 -0.27 6.84
C LEU A 195 16.17 -1.76 6.51
N GLN A 196 15.78 -2.56 7.51
CA GLN A 196 15.63 -4.00 7.38
C GLN A 196 14.21 -4.42 7.74
N GLY A 197 13.78 -5.55 7.24
CA GLY A 197 12.45 -6.10 7.52
C GLY A 197 12.42 -7.60 7.37
N ASP A 198 11.32 -8.19 7.83
CA ASP A 198 11.09 -9.62 7.81
C ASP A 198 10.00 -9.98 6.79
N ILE A 199 10.31 -10.95 5.92
CA ILE A 199 9.34 -11.52 4.99
C ILE A 199 8.81 -12.82 5.55
N SER A 200 7.48 -12.87 5.75
CA SER A 200 6.77 -14.06 6.24
C SER A 200 5.61 -14.46 5.33
N ALA A 201 5.29 -15.75 5.32
CA ALA A 201 4.07 -16.25 4.68
C ALA A 201 2.84 -15.80 5.50
N ILE A 202 1.77 -15.42 4.80
CA ILE A 202 0.48 -15.13 5.43
C ILE A 202 -0.29 -16.45 5.49
N ASN A 203 -0.50 -16.96 6.71
CA ASN A 203 -1.25 -18.16 6.97
C ASN A 203 -2.46 -17.81 7.85
N ASP A 204 -3.61 -18.36 7.55
CA ASP A 204 -4.84 -18.30 8.36
C ASP A 204 -5.33 -16.91 8.77
N ALA A 205 -4.83 -15.85 8.11
CA ALA A 205 -5.27 -14.48 8.37
C ALA A 205 -6.56 -14.16 7.60
N GLN A 206 -7.46 -13.43 8.25
CA GLN A 206 -8.59 -12.85 7.53
C GLN A 206 -8.07 -11.92 6.42
N PRO A 207 -8.51 -12.09 5.16
CA PRO A 207 -8.05 -11.26 4.06
C PRO A 207 -8.36 -9.79 4.29
N LEU A 208 -7.37 -8.92 4.13
CA LEU A 208 -7.56 -7.46 4.23
C LEU A 208 -8.15 -6.86 2.94
N THR A 209 -7.93 -7.50 1.80
CA THR A 209 -8.37 -6.99 0.49
C THR A 209 -9.10 -8.05 -0.30
N PRO A 210 -9.96 -7.66 -1.27
CA PRO A 210 -10.57 -8.61 -2.21
C PRO A 210 -9.53 -9.40 -3.02
N PHE A 211 -8.35 -8.79 -3.30
CA PHE A 211 -7.25 -9.46 -3.99
C PHE A 211 -6.65 -10.58 -3.14
N GLU A 212 -6.42 -10.33 -1.85
CA GLU A 212 -5.92 -11.33 -0.91
C GLU A 212 -6.88 -12.51 -0.83
N ALA A 213 -8.17 -12.25 -0.63
CA ALA A 213 -9.20 -13.28 -0.61
C ALA A 213 -9.21 -14.11 -1.90
N LYS A 214 -9.13 -13.44 -3.07
CA LYS A 214 -9.08 -14.12 -4.36
C LYS A 214 -7.84 -15.00 -4.51
N TYR A 215 -6.66 -14.55 -4.10
CA TYR A 215 -5.42 -15.31 -4.19
C TYR A 215 -5.44 -16.52 -3.26
N GLN A 216 -5.89 -16.35 -2.01
CA GLN A 216 -6.04 -17.45 -1.05
C GLN A 216 -7.05 -18.50 -1.56
N ALA A 217 -8.22 -18.09 -2.07
CA ALA A 217 -9.19 -18.98 -2.67
C ALA A 217 -8.65 -19.76 -3.89
N SER A 218 -7.63 -19.21 -4.57
CA SER A 218 -6.93 -19.84 -5.70
C SER A 218 -5.73 -20.69 -5.26
N GLY A 219 -5.54 -20.92 -3.96
CA GLY A 219 -4.41 -21.69 -3.42
C GLY A 219 -3.04 -21.02 -3.57
N GLN A 220 -3.02 -19.71 -3.84
CA GLN A 220 -1.76 -18.98 -3.96
C GLN A 220 -1.25 -18.55 -2.59
N GLN A 221 0.05 -18.73 -2.36
CA GLN A 221 0.70 -18.21 -1.17
C GLN A 221 0.78 -16.69 -1.23
N CYS A 222 0.32 -16.02 -0.19
CA CYS A 222 0.51 -14.60 0.03
C CYS A 222 1.64 -14.37 1.05
N TRP A 223 2.36 -13.27 0.87
CA TRP A 223 3.53 -12.90 1.65
C TRP A 223 3.39 -11.51 2.23
N GLN A 224 4.00 -11.27 3.40
CA GLN A 224 4.07 -9.97 4.03
C GLN A 224 5.53 -9.63 4.34
N LEU A 225 5.92 -8.40 4.04
CA LEU A 225 7.14 -7.74 4.51
C LEU A 225 6.75 -6.70 5.55
N ARG A 226 7.42 -6.72 6.71
CA ARG A 226 7.32 -5.68 7.74
C ARG A 226 8.67 -5.03 7.94
N ILE A 227 8.72 -3.71 7.84
CA ILE A 227 9.91 -2.89 8.07
C ILE A 227 9.59 -1.95 9.23
N PHE A 228 10.38 -2.01 10.28
CA PHE A 228 10.33 -1.08 11.41
C PHE A 228 11.46 -0.05 11.29
N LYS A 229 11.19 1.20 11.67
CA LYS A 229 12.18 2.27 11.69
C LYS A 229 12.59 2.64 13.10
#